data_a499bcfa609b9ddeb86b11e1820879f7
#
_entry.id   a499bcfa609b9ddeb86b11e1820879f7
#
_cell.length_a   1.000
_cell.length_b   1.000
_cell.length_c   1.000
_cell.angle_alpha   90.00
_cell.angle_beta   90.00
_cell.angle_gamma   90.00
#
_symmetry.space_group_name_H-M   'P 1'
#
loop_
_entity.id
_entity.type
_entity.pdbx_description
1 polymer ?
#
loop_
_entity_poly.entity_id
_entity_poly.type
_entity_poly.pdbx_seq_one_letter_code
_entity_poly.pdbx_strand_id
1 'polypeptide(L)'
;PTIKPRNASAAPSAKDEAKTEAKEENAAKEAEKPAIDFSKVQIEPLFADYVDFDTFSKSDFRVVKVKACEAVKKSKKLLKFVLDDGTGTDRVILSGIHDYYVPEELVGKTCIAITNLPPRPMMGIDSCGMLISAVHHEDGQEKLNLLMVDDRIPAGAKLY
;
A
#
# COMPACT_ATOMS: atom_id res chain seq x y z
N PRO A 1 51.71 -2.99 42.67
CA PRO A 1 51.01 -2.08 41.78
C PRO A 1 49.54 -2.46 41.66
N THR A 2 48.68 -1.64 42.21
CA THR A 2 47.23 -1.82 42.19
C THR A 2 46.65 -1.27 40.90
N ILE A 3 46.06 -2.12 40.09
CA ILE A 3 45.30 -1.71 38.92
C ILE A 3 43.91 -1.29 39.41
N LYS A 4 43.56 -0.03 39.29
CA LYS A 4 42.20 0.45 39.55
C LYS A 4 41.27 -0.04 38.43
N PRO A 5 40.13 -0.68 38.72
CA PRO A 5 39.14 -0.95 37.71
C PRO A 5 38.56 0.37 37.22
N ARG A 6 38.67 0.65 35.94
CA ARG A 6 37.95 1.74 35.30
C ARG A 6 36.49 1.34 35.23
N ASN A 7 35.70 1.94 36.09
CA ASN A 7 34.25 1.90 35.91
C ASN A 7 33.91 2.84 34.76
N ALA A 8 33.81 2.30 33.58
CA ALA A 8 33.24 3.01 32.46
C ALA A 8 31.72 2.90 32.57
N SER A 9 31.08 3.85 33.21
CA SER A 9 29.66 4.06 33.03
C SER A 9 29.47 4.63 31.63
N ALA A 10 29.07 3.79 30.68
CA ALA A 10 28.66 4.25 29.39
C ALA A 10 27.36 5.03 29.55
N ALA A 11 27.42 6.33 29.34
CA ALA A 11 26.21 7.12 29.16
C ALA A 11 25.43 6.59 27.96
N PRO A 12 24.09 6.53 28.01
CA PRO A 12 23.31 6.13 26.85
C PRO A 12 23.62 7.05 25.68
N SER A 13 23.86 6.45 24.53
CA SER A 13 24.19 7.23 23.33
C SER A 13 22.97 8.03 22.89
N ALA A 14 23.21 9.25 22.40
CA ALA A 14 22.16 10.13 21.89
C ALA A 14 21.28 9.49 20.80
N LYS A 15 21.72 8.37 20.22
CA LYS A 15 20.95 7.59 19.25
C LYS A 15 19.78 6.82 19.87
N ASP A 16 19.89 6.41 21.13
CA ASP A 16 18.81 5.69 21.80
C ASP A 16 17.70 6.62 22.27
N GLU A 17 18.05 7.84 22.68
CA GLU A 17 17.06 8.86 23.04
C GLU A 17 16.23 9.31 21.83
N ALA A 18 16.87 9.55 20.68
CA ALA A 18 16.17 9.92 19.45
C ALA A 18 15.22 8.83 18.93
N LYS A 19 15.58 7.57 19.15
CA LYS A 19 14.75 6.43 18.75
C LYS A 19 13.55 6.24 19.67
N THR A 20 13.68 6.59 20.93
CA THR A 20 12.60 6.52 21.92
C THR A 20 11.58 7.64 21.68
N GLU A 21 12.04 8.85 21.44
CA GLU A 21 11.17 10.00 21.12
C GLU A 21 10.40 9.79 19.83
N ALA A 22 11.04 9.28 18.78
CA ALA A 22 10.37 8.98 17.51
C ALA A 22 9.30 7.88 17.65
N LYS A 23 9.49 6.96 18.57
CA LYS A 23 8.54 5.88 18.84
C LYS A 23 7.34 6.37 19.65
N GLU A 24 7.55 7.28 20.59
CA GLU A 24 6.49 7.91 21.37
C GLU A 24 5.67 8.89 20.54
N GLU A 25 6.31 9.65 19.65
CA GLU A 25 5.63 10.56 18.73
C GLU A 25 4.75 9.82 17.71
N ASN A 26 5.21 8.67 17.24
CA ASN A 26 4.43 7.83 16.33
C ASN A 26 3.24 7.16 17.04
N ALA A 27 3.41 6.74 18.27
CA ALA A 27 2.33 6.19 19.09
C ALA A 27 1.28 7.26 19.44
N ALA A 28 1.68 8.51 19.71
CA ALA A 28 0.77 9.62 19.97
C ALA A 28 -0.03 10.02 18.73
N LYS A 29 0.56 9.97 17.53
CA LYS A 29 -0.15 10.21 16.28
C LYS A 29 -1.17 9.12 15.93
N GLU A 30 -0.89 7.87 16.30
CA GLU A 30 -1.86 6.79 16.13
C GLU A 30 -3.05 6.92 17.11
N ALA A 31 -2.83 7.44 18.31
CA ALA A 31 -3.88 7.65 19.30
C ALA A 31 -4.85 8.81 18.93
N GLU A 32 -4.43 9.74 18.08
CA GLU A 32 -5.23 10.89 17.63
C GLU A 32 -6.16 10.58 16.44
N LYS A 33 -6.08 9.39 15.84
CA LYS A 33 -7.00 8.99 14.77
C LYS A 33 -8.42 8.83 15.34
N PRO A 34 -9.44 9.39 14.65
CA PRO A 34 -10.80 9.25 15.12
C PRO A 34 -11.19 7.78 15.21
N ALA A 35 -11.82 7.39 16.31
CA ALA A 35 -12.31 6.02 16.50
C ALA A 35 -13.34 5.68 15.43
N ILE A 36 -13.15 4.54 14.74
CA ILE A 36 -14.10 4.04 13.75
C ILE A 36 -15.24 3.36 14.50
N ASP A 37 -16.47 3.74 14.19
CA ASP A 37 -17.65 3.04 14.69
C ASP A 37 -17.90 1.77 13.86
N PHE A 38 -17.37 0.65 14.34
CA PHE A 38 -17.49 -0.64 13.66
C PHE A 38 -18.92 -1.22 13.67
N SER A 39 -19.84 -0.65 14.45
CA SER A 39 -21.24 -1.11 14.47
C SER A 39 -21.97 -0.85 13.14
N LYS A 40 -21.53 0.16 12.39
CA LYS A 40 -22.09 0.55 11.10
C LYS A 40 -21.31 0.00 9.91
N VAL A 41 -20.22 -0.69 10.15
CA VAL A 41 -19.34 -1.26 9.12
C VAL A 41 -19.90 -2.59 8.66
N GLN A 42 -20.02 -2.76 7.35
CA GLN A 42 -20.40 -4.00 6.71
C GLN A 42 -19.25 -4.46 5.83
N ILE A 43 -18.86 -5.71 5.99
CA ILE A 43 -17.83 -6.35 5.18
C ILE A 43 -18.42 -7.52 4.40
N GLU A 44 -17.86 -7.78 3.24
CA GLU A 44 -18.23 -8.94 2.45
C GLU A 44 -17.85 -10.23 3.20
N PRO A 45 -18.75 -11.23 3.26
CA PRO A 45 -18.45 -12.48 3.97
C PRO A 45 -17.26 -13.22 3.36
N LEU A 46 -16.55 -13.96 4.21
CA LEU A 46 -15.48 -14.83 3.74
C LEU A 46 -16.04 -15.92 2.82
N PHE A 47 -15.26 -16.31 1.83
CA PHE A 47 -15.62 -17.43 0.98
C PHE A 47 -15.65 -18.74 1.78
N ALA A 48 -16.67 -19.57 1.55
CA ALA A 48 -16.78 -20.88 2.15
C ALA A 48 -15.83 -21.89 1.51
N ASP A 49 -15.54 -21.73 0.21
CA ASP A 49 -14.66 -22.62 -0.53
C ASP A 49 -13.20 -22.21 -0.37
N TYR A 50 -12.31 -23.19 -0.40
CA TYR A 50 -10.86 -22.96 -0.34
C TYR A 50 -10.26 -22.84 -1.73
N VAL A 51 -9.28 -21.98 -1.88
CA VAL A 51 -8.34 -22.01 -3.01
C VAL A 51 -7.13 -22.84 -2.60
N ASP A 52 -6.71 -23.78 -3.44
CA ASP A 52 -5.50 -24.58 -3.18
C ASP A 52 -4.24 -23.70 -3.31
N PHE A 53 -3.22 -24.09 -2.54
CA PHE A 53 -1.97 -23.31 -2.50
C PHE A 53 -1.28 -23.21 -3.86
N ASP A 54 -1.29 -24.27 -4.65
CA ASP A 54 -0.67 -24.29 -5.98
C ASP A 54 -1.33 -23.28 -6.92
N THR A 55 -2.64 -23.18 -6.90
CA THR A 55 -3.39 -22.18 -7.67
C THR A 55 -3.09 -20.77 -7.18
N PHE A 56 -3.11 -20.54 -5.87
CA PHE A 56 -2.80 -19.24 -5.29
C PHE A 56 -1.37 -18.80 -5.61
N SER A 57 -0.41 -19.71 -5.54
CA SER A 57 1.01 -19.40 -5.78
C SER A 57 1.33 -18.99 -7.22
N LYS A 58 0.42 -19.20 -8.16
CA LYS A 58 0.55 -18.69 -9.53
C LYS A 58 0.30 -17.20 -9.64
N SER A 59 -0.30 -16.57 -8.64
CA SER A 59 -0.54 -15.14 -8.59
C SER A 59 0.74 -14.41 -8.20
N ASP A 60 1.16 -13.44 -9.00
CA ASP A 60 2.36 -12.65 -8.76
C ASP A 60 2.01 -11.26 -8.22
N PHE A 61 2.02 -11.12 -6.91
CA PHE A 61 1.82 -9.85 -6.23
C PHE A 61 3.14 -9.14 -6.00
N ARG A 62 3.22 -7.89 -6.42
CA ARG A 62 4.43 -7.06 -6.28
C ARG A 62 4.09 -5.72 -5.66
N VAL A 63 5.07 -5.16 -4.96
CA VAL A 63 5.05 -3.76 -4.55
C VAL A 63 5.36 -2.90 -5.78
N VAL A 64 4.55 -1.87 -6.01
CA VAL A 64 4.71 -0.94 -7.12
C VAL A 64 4.67 0.49 -6.60
N LYS A 65 5.42 1.38 -7.25
CA LYS A 65 5.43 2.81 -6.92
C LYS A 65 4.76 3.62 -8.01
N VAL A 66 3.89 4.52 -7.62
CA VAL A 66 3.15 5.38 -8.55
C VAL A 66 4.08 6.50 -9.04
N LYS A 67 4.49 6.42 -10.28
CA LYS A 67 5.31 7.46 -10.95
C LYS A 67 4.43 8.60 -11.46
N ALA A 68 3.28 8.27 -12.01
CA ALA A 68 2.31 9.23 -12.50
C ALA A 68 0.89 8.65 -12.39
N CYS A 69 -0.07 9.51 -12.23
CA CYS A 69 -1.49 9.16 -12.21
C CYS A 69 -2.28 10.27 -12.87
N GLU A 70 -3.18 9.90 -13.78
CA GLU A 70 -4.01 10.86 -14.49
C GLU A 70 -5.42 10.31 -14.72
N ALA A 71 -6.39 11.20 -14.85
CA ALA A 71 -7.74 10.83 -15.22
C ALA A 71 -7.83 10.45 -16.69
N VAL A 72 -8.58 9.42 -17.01
CA VAL A 72 -8.84 9.01 -18.39
C VAL A 72 -9.93 9.89 -18.97
N LYS A 73 -9.65 10.60 -20.06
CA LYS A 73 -10.57 11.59 -20.67
C LYS A 73 -11.93 11.03 -21.07
N LYS A 74 -12.00 9.77 -21.45
CA LYS A 74 -13.23 9.11 -21.91
C LYS A 74 -14.01 8.40 -20.82
N SER A 75 -13.52 8.43 -19.58
CA SER A 75 -14.17 7.79 -18.43
C SER A 75 -14.13 8.67 -17.20
N LYS A 76 -15.25 8.76 -16.49
CA LYS A 76 -15.34 9.49 -15.22
C LYS A 76 -14.80 8.70 -14.04
N LYS A 77 -14.65 7.38 -14.18
CA LYS A 77 -14.29 6.47 -13.09
C LYS A 77 -12.87 5.96 -13.14
N LEU A 78 -12.22 5.98 -14.32
CA LEU A 78 -10.92 5.40 -14.50
C LEU A 78 -9.80 6.39 -14.23
N LEU A 79 -8.82 5.94 -13.47
CA LEU A 79 -7.51 6.55 -13.35
C LEU A 79 -6.46 5.68 -14.06
N LYS A 80 -5.57 6.32 -14.79
CA LYS A 80 -4.41 5.67 -15.43
C LYS A 80 -3.19 5.86 -14.54
N PHE A 81 -2.62 4.74 -14.13
CA PHE A 81 -1.40 4.70 -13.32
C PHE A 81 -0.21 4.31 -14.19
N VAL A 82 0.87 5.06 -14.06
CA VAL A 82 2.19 4.67 -14.56
C VAL A 82 3.01 4.26 -13.34
N LEU A 83 3.41 3.00 -13.30
CA LEU A 83 3.97 2.36 -12.12
C LEU A 83 5.39 1.86 -12.38
N ASP A 84 6.24 2.04 -11.38
CA ASP A 84 7.52 1.34 -11.27
C ASP A 84 7.28 0.00 -10.59
N ASP A 85 7.51 -1.09 -11.32
CA ASP A 85 7.38 -2.46 -10.82
C ASP A 85 8.73 -3.16 -10.59
N GLY A 86 9.82 -2.40 -10.64
CA GLY A 86 11.17 -2.90 -10.42
C GLY A 86 11.82 -3.55 -11.65
N THR A 87 11.13 -3.63 -12.79
CA THR A 87 11.66 -4.25 -14.01
C THR A 87 12.45 -3.29 -14.90
N GLY A 88 12.43 -2.00 -14.60
CA GLY A 88 13.02 -0.95 -15.44
C GLY A 88 12.13 -0.48 -16.59
N THR A 89 10.98 -1.11 -16.79
CA THR A 89 9.96 -0.72 -17.74
C THR A 89 8.71 -0.27 -17.01
N ASP A 90 8.14 0.86 -17.40
CA ASP A 90 6.92 1.38 -16.77
C ASP A 90 5.73 0.45 -17.05
N ARG A 91 4.99 0.16 -16.00
CA ARG A 91 3.75 -0.61 -16.06
C ARG A 91 2.56 0.32 -16.04
N VAL A 92 1.62 0.10 -16.94
CA VAL A 92 0.37 0.86 -16.99
C VAL A 92 -0.76 0.01 -16.44
N ILE A 93 -1.46 0.53 -15.45
CA ILE A 93 -2.66 -0.08 -14.89
C ILE A 93 -3.78 0.97 -14.85
N LEU A 94 -4.98 0.59 -15.27
CA LEU A 94 -6.17 1.40 -15.12
C LEU A 94 -7.01 0.86 -13.97
N SER A 95 -7.52 1.76 -13.13
CA SER A 95 -8.35 1.39 -11.99
C SER A 95 -9.54 2.33 -11.85
N GLY A 96 -10.70 1.78 -11.56
CA GLY A 96 -11.97 2.52 -11.43
C GLY A 96 -12.13 3.20 -10.07
N ILE A 97 -11.13 3.92 -9.60
CA ILE A 97 -11.11 4.52 -8.25
C ILE A 97 -11.17 6.05 -8.24
N HIS A 98 -11.47 6.67 -9.37
CA HIS A 98 -11.50 8.14 -9.49
C HIS A 98 -12.53 8.80 -8.55
N ASP A 99 -13.62 8.10 -8.22
CA ASP A 99 -14.62 8.61 -7.28
C ASP A 99 -14.11 8.70 -5.84
N TYR A 100 -13.00 8.00 -5.52
CA TYR A 100 -12.44 7.92 -4.17
C TYR A 100 -11.13 8.70 -4.00
N TYR A 101 -10.41 8.94 -5.09
CA TYR A 101 -9.09 9.57 -5.06
C TYR A 101 -8.93 10.58 -6.20
N VAL A 102 -8.22 11.67 -5.91
CA VAL A 102 -7.72 12.56 -6.96
C VAL A 102 -6.33 12.09 -7.42
N PRO A 103 -6.00 12.22 -8.72
CA PRO A 103 -4.72 11.71 -9.24
C PRO A 103 -3.49 12.25 -8.51
N GLU A 104 -3.51 13.52 -8.15
CA GLU A 104 -2.38 14.22 -7.54
C GLU A 104 -1.97 13.66 -6.18
N GLU A 105 -2.93 13.15 -5.39
CA GLU A 105 -2.64 12.57 -4.08
C GLU A 105 -1.99 11.18 -4.14
N LEU A 106 -2.11 10.51 -5.29
CA LEU A 106 -1.62 9.14 -5.48
C LEU A 106 -0.20 9.07 -6.01
N VAL A 107 0.29 10.14 -6.64
CA VAL A 107 1.66 10.18 -7.16
C VAL A 107 2.68 10.06 -6.02
N GLY A 108 3.66 9.19 -6.19
CA GLY A 108 4.68 8.92 -5.18
C GLY A 108 4.27 7.89 -4.11
N LYS A 109 3.06 7.37 -4.15
CA LYS A 109 2.60 6.34 -3.21
C LYS A 109 3.12 4.96 -3.58
N THR A 110 3.30 4.13 -2.57
CA THR A 110 3.73 2.74 -2.72
C THR A 110 2.54 1.82 -2.47
N CYS A 111 2.21 1.03 -3.46
CA CYS A 111 1.00 0.21 -3.50
C CYS A 111 1.32 -1.26 -3.79
N ILE A 112 0.29 -2.07 -3.86
CA ILE A 112 0.38 -3.50 -4.18
C ILE A 112 -0.39 -3.76 -5.46
N ALA A 113 0.20 -4.50 -6.39
CA ALA A 113 -0.48 -4.92 -7.61
C ALA A 113 -0.25 -6.40 -7.90
N ILE A 114 -1.26 -7.05 -8.47
CA ILE A 114 -1.07 -8.32 -9.15
C ILE A 114 -0.59 -8.04 -10.57
N THR A 115 0.53 -8.63 -10.96
CA THR A 115 1.24 -8.26 -12.20
C THR A 115 1.06 -9.24 -13.34
N ASN A 116 0.75 -10.48 -13.05
CA ASN A 116 0.66 -11.55 -14.07
C ASN A 116 -0.75 -11.83 -14.54
N LEU A 117 -1.58 -10.80 -14.65
CA LEU A 117 -2.84 -10.85 -15.37
C LEU A 117 -2.61 -10.54 -16.86
N PRO A 118 -3.36 -11.18 -17.77
CA PRO A 118 -3.31 -10.81 -19.18
C PRO A 118 -3.65 -9.31 -19.37
N PRO A 119 -2.99 -8.62 -20.31
CA PRO A 119 -3.34 -7.23 -20.61
C PRO A 119 -4.81 -7.10 -21.01
N ARG A 120 -5.51 -6.17 -20.38
CA ARG A 120 -6.92 -5.90 -20.65
C ARG A 120 -7.08 -4.53 -21.30
N PRO A 121 -7.60 -4.43 -22.53
CA PRO A 121 -7.87 -3.14 -23.15
C PRO A 121 -9.04 -2.44 -22.44
N MET A 122 -8.81 -1.21 -22.01
CA MET A 122 -9.79 -0.35 -21.38
C MET A 122 -9.66 1.05 -21.98
N MET A 123 -10.71 1.52 -22.64
CA MET A 123 -10.70 2.83 -23.31
C MET A 123 -9.51 3.04 -24.26
N GLY A 124 -9.11 1.98 -24.98
CA GLY A 124 -7.98 2.00 -25.92
C GLY A 124 -6.61 1.92 -25.29
N ILE A 125 -6.53 1.67 -23.98
CA ILE A 125 -5.28 1.54 -23.24
C ILE A 125 -5.23 0.16 -22.60
N ASP A 126 -4.11 -0.54 -22.77
CA ASP A 126 -3.91 -1.86 -22.14
C ASP A 126 -3.58 -1.70 -20.66
N SER A 127 -4.42 -2.27 -19.80
CA SER A 127 -4.15 -2.38 -18.36
C SER A 127 -3.41 -3.69 -18.06
N CYS A 128 -2.19 -3.57 -17.57
CA CYS A 128 -1.28 -4.70 -17.37
C CYS A 128 -1.19 -5.10 -15.90
N GLY A 129 -2.29 -5.51 -15.32
CA GLY A 129 -2.40 -5.91 -13.93
C GLY A 129 -3.56 -5.24 -13.22
N MET A 130 -3.58 -5.36 -11.88
CA MET A 130 -4.63 -4.77 -11.06
C MET A 130 -4.05 -4.30 -9.73
N LEU A 131 -4.37 -3.07 -9.35
CA LEU A 131 -4.06 -2.56 -8.00
C LEU A 131 -5.01 -3.18 -6.98
N ILE A 132 -4.50 -3.43 -5.79
CA ILE A 132 -5.26 -4.06 -4.72
C ILE A 132 -5.85 -2.98 -3.82
N SER A 133 -7.16 -3.06 -3.64
CA SER A 133 -7.92 -2.14 -2.80
C SER A 133 -8.78 -2.92 -1.81
N ALA A 134 -9.00 -2.35 -0.64
CA ALA A 134 -9.93 -2.88 0.35
C ALA A 134 -11.27 -2.15 0.24
N VAL A 135 -12.34 -2.90 0.15
CA VAL A 135 -13.70 -2.36 0.02
C VAL A 135 -14.55 -2.83 1.18
N HIS A 136 -15.27 -1.89 1.78
CA HIS A 136 -16.28 -2.16 2.81
C HIS A 136 -17.43 -1.17 2.66
N HIS A 137 -18.49 -1.36 3.43
CA HIS A 137 -19.59 -0.41 3.48
C HIS A 137 -19.70 0.18 4.88
N GLU A 138 -19.96 1.48 4.96
CA GLU A 138 -20.28 2.19 6.18
C GLU A 138 -21.64 2.85 6.00
N ASP A 139 -22.60 2.48 6.85
CA ASP A 139 -23.95 3.04 6.81
C ASP A 139 -24.60 2.92 5.40
N GLY A 140 -24.37 1.79 4.73
CA GLY A 140 -24.86 1.51 3.38
C GLY A 140 -24.05 2.15 2.24
N GLN A 141 -23.01 2.92 2.54
CA GLN A 141 -22.18 3.57 1.53
C GLN A 141 -20.88 2.78 1.30
N GLU A 142 -20.55 2.54 0.04
CA GLU A 142 -19.29 1.91 -0.33
C GLU A 142 -18.10 2.81 -0.02
N LYS A 143 -17.13 2.24 0.68
CA LYS A 143 -15.82 2.86 0.96
C LYS A 143 -14.73 2.00 0.35
N LEU A 144 -13.83 2.64 -0.38
CA LEU A 144 -12.70 1.99 -1.01
C LEU A 144 -11.40 2.61 -0.50
N ASN A 145 -10.46 1.76 -0.11
CA ASN A 145 -9.12 2.18 0.28
C ASN A 145 -8.10 1.44 -0.59
N LEU A 146 -7.34 2.19 -1.37
CA LEU A 146 -6.19 1.64 -2.07
C LEU A 146 -5.15 1.21 -1.04
N LEU A 147 -4.68 -0.03 -1.11
CA LEU A 147 -3.68 -0.52 -0.17
C LEU A 147 -2.33 0.15 -0.45
N MET A 148 -1.87 0.92 0.51
CA MET A 148 -0.58 1.59 0.49
C MET A 148 0.33 0.96 1.54
N VAL A 149 1.58 0.78 1.17
CA VAL A 149 2.61 0.19 2.05
C VAL A 149 3.73 1.19 2.27
N ASP A 150 4.64 0.85 3.16
CA ASP A 150 5.77 1.71 3.52
C ASP A 150 6.62 2.05 2.28
N ASP A 151 6.94 3.33 2.10
CA ASP A 151 7.75 3.84 0.97
C ASP A 151 9.18 3.30 0.96
N ARG A 152 9.65 2.72 2.07
CA ARG A 152 10.96 2.07 2.15
C ARG A 152 11.00 0.72 1.45
N ILE A 153 9.85 0.14 1.16
CA ILE A 153 9.80 -1.12 0.42
C ILE A 153 10.13 -0.83 -1.04
N PRO A 154 11.14 -1.50 -1.62
CA PRO A 154 11.51 -1.25 -3.00
C PRO A 154 10.45 -1.73 -3.98
N ALA A 155 10.32 -1.03 -5.10
CA ALA A 155 9.48 -1.49 -6.21
C ALA A 155 9.93 -2.86 -6.71
N GLY A 156 8.97 -3.75 -6.94
CA GLY A 156 9.25 -5.12 -7.38
C GLY A 156 9.40 -6.13 -6.25
N ALA A 157 9.35 -5.71 -4.99
CA ALA A 157 9.34 -6.64 -3.87
C ALA A 157 8.14 -7.57 -3.97
N LYS A 158 8.38 -8.88 -3.88
CA LYS A 158 7.33 -9.89 -4.01
C LYS A 158 6.59 -10.08 -2.69
N LEU A 159 5.28 -10.22 -2.78
CA LEU A 159 4.42 -10.61 -1.66
C LEU A 159 4.27 -12.13 -1.63
N TYR A 160 4.30 -12.67 -0.43
CA TYR A 160 4.12 -14.09 -0.16
C TYR A 160 2.86 -14.34 0.65
#